data_f3c59177a15777ed8ec5e40aa9be36ae
#
_entry.id   f3c59177a15777ed8ec5e40aa9be36ae
#
_cell.length_a   1.000
_cell.length_b   1.000
_cell.length_c   1.000
_cell.angle_alpha   90.00
_cell.angle_beta   90.00
_cell.angle_gamma   90.00
#
_symmetry.space_group_name_H-M   'P 1'
#
loop_
_entity.id
_entity.type
_entity.pdbx_description
1 polymer ?
#
loop_
_entity_poly.entity_id
_entity_poly.type
_entity_poly.pdbx_seq_one_letter_code
_entity_poly.pdbx_strand_id
1 'polypeptide(L)'
;MSAESAPVVCIDGPAGAGKGTVSRLVAQALGWAYLASGALYRAVGVAASWEGIGLDEPEELAACASRTDIRFITQDDDEPRIIVNGKEATAEIRSELAGSMASALGAQPLVRQALVDLQRSFSAPPGLVAGGRDMGTVIFPDAPYKFFLTASPMERAQRRYKQLMEKGVSVKLDSLLHEIVARDERDANRAVAPLKPADDAVIIDSTSMPIARVIERVLSVLPPHYRP
;
A
#
# COMPACT_ATOMS: atom_id res chain seq x y z
N MET A 1 1.37 26.03 -22.39
CA MET A 1 1.77 25.77 -20.99
C MET A 1 1.46 24.33 -20.75
N SER A 2 2.47 23.44 -20.70
CA SER A 2 2.28 22.06 -20.29
C SER A 2 1.77 22.07 -18.85
N ALA A 3 0.62 21.45 -18.59
CA ALA A 3 0.16 21.22 -17.22
C ALA A 3 1.29 20.45 -16.52
N GLU A 4 1.94 21.08 -15.54
CA GLU A 4 2.92 20.37 -14.70
C GLU A 4 2.16 19.22 -14.04
N SER A 5 2.65 18.00 -14.25
CA SER A 5 2.09 16.83 -13.59
C SER A 5 2.19 17.01 -12.08
N ALA A 6 1.12 16.71 -11.35
CA ALA A 6 1.12 16.82 -9.89
C ALA A 6 2.30 16.03 -9.30
N PRO A 7 3.05 16.60 -8.34
CA PRO A 7 4.18 15.89 -7.73
C PRO A 7 3.71 14.63 -6.98
N VAL A 8 4.53 13.57 -7.07
CA VAL A 8 4.25 12.29 -6.42
C VAL A 8 5.38 11.93 -5.47
N VAL A 9 5.01 11.55 -4.25
CA VAL A 9 5.88 10.91 -3.26
C VAL A 9 5.55 9.43 -3.21
N CYS A 10 6.49 8.57 -3.58
CA CYS A 10 6.36 7.12 -3.50
C CYS A 10 6.99 6.59 -2.21
N ILE A 11 6.23 5.77 -1.46
CA ILE A 11 6.72 5.08 -0.25
C ILE A 11 6.47 3.58 -0.42
N ASP A 12 7.50 2.86 -0.87
CA ASP A 12 7.46 1.42 -1.09
C ASP A 12 8.10 0.66 0.08
N GLY A 13 7.92 -0.65 0.10
CA GLY A 13 8.54 -1.53 1.11
C GLY A 13 7.67 -2.73 1.52
N PRO A 14 8.18 -3.64 2.36
CA PRO A 14 7.51 -4.89 2.75
C PRO A 14 6.28 -4.66 3.64
N ALA A 15 5.47 -5.71 3.81
CA ALA A 15 4.31 -5.68 4.71
C ALA A 15 4.73 -5.39 6.15
N GLY A 16 3.94 -4.62 6.90
CA GLY A 16 4.21 -4.32 8.32
C GLY A 16 5.32 -3.30 8.58
N ALA A 17 5.99 -2.75 7.54
CA ALA A 17 7.04 -1.72 7.72
C ALA A 17 6.51 -0.33 8.16
N GLY A 18 5.19 -0.15 8.32
CA GLY A 18 4.61 1.11 8.74
C GLY A 18 4.23 2.08 7.60
N LYS A 19 4.39 1.66 6.34
CA LYS A 19 4.12 2.51 5.16
C LYS A 19 2.76 3.20 5.18
N GLY A 20 1.69 2.46 5.48
CA GLY A 20 0.33 3.03 5.47
C GLY A 20 0.20 4.22 6.41
N THR A 21 0.69 4.09 7.64
CA THR A 21 0.69 5.16 8.64
C THR A 21 1.57 6.32 8.20
N VAL A 22 2.81 6.03 7.76
CA VAL A 22 3.75 7.07 7.32
C VAL A 22 3.20 7.81 6.10
N SER A 23 2.73 7.10 5.07
CA SER A 23 2.20 7.73 3.84
C SER A 23 0.98 8.60 4.14
N ARG A 24 0.05 8.13 4.98
CA ARG A 24 -1.13 8.92 5.38
C ARG A 24 -0.73 10.18 6.13
N LEU A 25 0.14 10.08 7.13
CA LEU A 25 0.58 11.23 7.92
C LEU A 25 1.42 12.23 7.11
N VAL A 26 2.25 11.75 6.17
CA VAL A 26 2.97 12.61 5.22
C VAL A 26 1.98 13.32 4.28
N ALA A 27 0.99 12.61 3.73
CA ALA A 27 -0.05 13.21 2.88
C ALA A 27 -0.83 14.29 3.64
N GLN A 28 -1.22 14.01 4.87
CA GLN A 28 -1.91 14.96 5.75
C GLN A 28 -1.05 16.21 6.01
N ALA A 29 0.24 16.04 6.35
CA ALA A 29 1.15 17.15 6.58
C ALA A 29 1.35 18.02 5.33
N LEU A 30 1.32 17.43 4.13
CA LEU A 30 1.48 18.13 2.86
C LEU A 30 0.15 18.71 2.31
N GLY A 31 -0.99 18.30 2.85
CA GLY A 31 -2.31 18.60 2.26
C GLY A 31 -2.53 17.91 0.91
N TRP A 32 -1.87 16.77 0.66
CA TRP A 32 -1.91 16.03 -0.60
C TRP A 32 -2.83 14.82 -0.53
N ALA A 33 -3.23 14.31 -1.69
CA ALA A 33 -3.97 13.06 -1.79
C ALA A 33 -3.12 11.87 -1.27
N TYR A 34 -3.80 10.83 -0.78
CA TYR A 34 -3.18 9.59 -0.32
C TYR A 34 -3.70 8.40 -1.11
N LEU A 35 -2.79 7.59 -1.65
CA LEU A 35 -3.08 6.31 -2.28
C LEU A 35 -2.46 5.16 -1.47
N ALA A 36 -3.31 4.30 -0.92
CA ALA A 36 -2.91 2.99 -0.39
C ALA A 36 -3.08 1.93 -1.48
N SER A 37 -2.08 1.72 -2.34
CA SER A 37 -2.16 0.75 -3.44
C SER A 37 -2.60 -0.65 -2.96
N GLY A 38 -2.04 -1.13 -1.86
CA GLY A 38 -2.44 -2.41 -1.28
C GLY A 38 -3.92 -2.51 -0.89
N ALA A 39 -4.60 -1.41 -0.62
CA ALA A 39 -6.03 -1.41 -0.32
C ALA A 39 -6.86 -1.67 -1.58
N LEU A 40 -6.42 -1.22 -2.76
CA LEU A 40 -7.08 -1.52 -4.04
C LEU A 40 -7.05 -3.04 -4.33
N TYR A 41 -5.87 -3.67 -4.21
CA TYR A 41 -5.76 -5.12 -4.39
C TYR A 41 -6.57 -5.91 -3.36
N ARG A 42 -6.66 -5.44 -2.12
CA ARG A 42 -7.51 -6.05 -1.10
C ARG A 42 -8.99 -5.91 -1.45
N ALA A 43 -9.41 -4.75 -1.94
CA ALA A 43 -10.78 -4.50 -2.36
C ALA A 43 -11.19 -5.40 -3.52
N VAL A 44 -10.32 -5.55 -4.53
CA VAL A 44 -10.54 -6.50 -5.63
C VAL A 44 -10.62 -7.95 -5.11
N GLY A 45 -9.73 -8.35 -4.19
CA GLY A 45 -9.79 -9.69 -3.59
C GLY A 45 -11.10 -9.95 -2.85
N VAL A 46 -11.60 -8.96 -2.10
CA VAL A 46 -12.90 -9.05 -1.42
C VAL A 46 -14.04 -9.14 -2.43
N ALA A 47 -14.04 -8.30 -3.48
CA ALA A 47 -15.05 -8.34 -4.53
C ALA A 47 -15.06 -9.69 -5.25
N ALA A 48 -13.89 -10.21 -5.62
CA ALA A 48 -13.74 -11.54 -6.24
C ALA A 48 -14.27 -12.65 -5.33
N SER A 49 -14.00 -12.58 -4.02
CA SER A 49 -14.53 -13.53 -3.04
C SER A 49 -16.06 -13.50 -2.96
N TRP A 50 -16.67 -12.31 -3.03
CA TRP A 50 -18.14 -12.19 -3.03
C TRP A 50 -18.79 -12.76 -4.30
N GLU A 51 -18.06 -12.73 -5.42
CA GLU A 51 -18.49 -13.27 -6.71
C GLU A 51 -18.11 -14.76 -6.88
N GLY A 52 -17.37 -15.35 -5.95
CA GLY A 52 -16.91 -16.73 -6.00
C GLY A 52 -15.80 -17.00 -7.02
N ILE A 53 -15.05 -15.95 -7.43
CA ILE A 53 -13.96 -16.06 -8.39
C ILE A 53 -12.72 -16.62 -7.71
N GLY A 54 -12.14 -17.69 -8.26
CA GLY A 54 -10.94 -18.34 -7.78
C GLY A 54 -9.67 -17.54 -8.08
N LEU A 55 -8.60 -17.75 -7.28
CA LEU A 55 -7.31 -17.12 -7.52
C LEU A 55 -6.56 -17.69 -8.74
N ASP A 56 -7.03 -18.79 -9.30
CA ASP A 56 -6.54 -19.48 -10.49
C ASP A 56 -7.30 -19.09 -11.77
N GLU A 57 -8.17 -18.07 -11.70
CA GLU A 57 -8.97 -17.54 -12.81
C GLU A 57 -8.50 -16.11 -13.19
N PRO A 58 -7.31 -15.93 -13.81
CA PRO A 58 -6.69 -14.62 -13.98
C PRO A 58 -7.48 -13.66 -14.85
N GLU A 59 -8.20 -14.13 -15.87
CA GLU A 59 -9.02 -13.32 -16.76
C GLU A 59 -10.25 -12.78 -16.01
N GLU A 60 -10.93 -13.63 -15.22
CA GLU A 60 -12.08 -13.25 -14.42
C GLU A 60 -11.67 -12.28 -13.30
N LEU A 61 -10.52 -12.50 -12.67
CA LEU A 61 -9.96 -11.59 -11.68
C LEU A 61 -9.62 -10.21 -12.27
N ALA A 62 -9.07 -10.16 -13.48
CA ALA A 62 -8.80 -8.91 -14.18
C ALA A 62 -10.09 -8.18 -14.58
N ALA A 63 -11.10 -8.91 -15.06
CA ALA A 63 -12.41 -8.38 -15.34
C ALA A 63 -13.08 -7.84 -14.06
N CYS A 64 -12.99 -8.58 -12.95
CA CYS A 64 -13.44 -8.12 -11.64
C CYS A 64 -12.72 -6.83 -11.22
N ALA A 65 -11.38 -6.79 -11.33
CA ALA A 65 -10.58 -5.60 -11.00
C ALA A 65 -11.02 -4.36 -11.79
N SER A 66 -11.31 -4.53 -13.10
CA SER A 66 -11.70 -3.43 -13.99
C SER A 66 -13.09 -2.84 -13.67
N ARG A 67 -14.02 -3.67 -13.15
CA ARG A 67 -15.41 -3.23 -12.85
C ARG A 67 -15.66 -2.89 -11.39
N THR A 68 -14.70 -3.17 -10.49
CA THR A 68 -14.89 -2.93 -9.06
C THR A 68 -14.85 -1.43 -8.76
N ASP A 69 -15.97 -0.88 -8.27
CA ASP A 69 -16.03 0.49 -7.73
C ASP A 69 -15.47 0.50 -6.31
N ILE A 70 -14.40 1.28 -6.10
CA ILE A 70 -13.72 1.38 -4.81
C ILE A 70 -13.73 2.84 -4.37
N ARG A 71 -14.34 3.11 -3.21
CA ARG A 71 -14.41 4.45 -2.63
C ARG A 71 -13.83 4.47 -1.24
N PHE A 72 -12.98 5.47 -0.99
CA PHE A 72 -12.42 5.76 0.33
C PHE A 72 -13.18 6.96 0.91
N ILE A 73 -13.87 6.76 2.02
CA ILE A 73 -14.63 7.81 2.71
C ILE A 73 -13.87 8.14 3.98
N THR A 74 -13.23 9.32 4.00
CA THR A 74 -12.54 9.84 5.17
C THR A 74 -13.47 10.82 5.88
N GLN A 75 -13.70 10.62 7.17
CA GLN A 75 -14.38 11.56 8.05
C GLN A 75 -13.35 11.99 9.08
N ASP A 76 -13.02 13.28 9.10
CA ASP A 76 -12.02 13.87 9.99
C ASP A 76 -10.64 13.14 9.90
N ASP A 77 -9.95 13.00 11.03
CA ASP A 77 -8.62 12.37 11.13
C ASP A 77 -8.64 10.83 11.20
N ASP A 78 -9.80 10.22 11.04
CA ASP A 78 -9.98 8.77 11.15
C ASP A 78 -9.42 8.00 9.94
N GLU A 79 -9.17 6.72 10.15
CA GLU A 79 -8.86 5.80 9.06
C GLU A 79 -10.08 5.67 8.13
N PRO A 80 -9.90 5.80 6.79
CA PRO A 80 -11.00 5.83 5.85
C PRO A 80 -11.85 4.54 5.91
N ARG A 81 -13.17 4.72 5.82
CA ARG A 81 -14.09 3.63 5.51
C ARG A 81 -13.93 3.28 4.03
N ILE A 82 -14.00 2.01 3.71
CA ILE A 82 -13.80 1.53 2.34
C ILE A 82 -15.10 0.88 1.86
N ILE A 83 -15.62 1.43 0.77
CA ILE A 83 -16.83 0.95 0.11
C ILE A 83 -16.39 0.23 -1.17
N VAL A 84 -16.89 -0.98 -1.37
CA VAL A 84 -16.65 -1.80 -2.56
C VAL A 84 -18.00 -2.14 -3.18
N ASN A 85 -18.21 -1.75 -4.43
CA ASN A 85 -19.46 -1.97 -5.17
C ASN A 85 -20.71 -1.53 -4.36
N GLY A 86 -20.60 -0.38 -3.67
CA GLY A 86 -21.67 0.18 -2.84
C GLY A 86 -21.83 -0.44 -1.45
N LYS A 87 -21.09 -1.50 -1.12
CA LYS A 87 -21.13 -2.19 0.19
C LYS A 87 -19.93 -1.81 1.04
N GLU A 88 -20.13 -1.58 2.34
CA GLU A 88 -19.00 -1.36 3.25
C GLU A 88 -18.21 -2.64 3.47
N ALA A 89 -16.91 -2.57 3.18
CA ALA A 89 -15.96 -3.68 3.24
C ALA A 89 -14.75 -3.41 4.16
N THR A 90 -14.82 -2.36 4.99
CA THR A 90 -13.67 -1.87 5.79
C THR A 90 -13.04 -2.97 6.65
N ALA A 91 -13.87 -3.76 7.36
CA ALA A 91 -13.38 -4.84 8.23
C ALA A 91 -12.76 -5.99 7.41
N GLU A 92 -13.42 -6.39 6.32
CA GLU A 92 -12.97 -7.47 5.44
C GLU A 92 -11.62 -7.12 4.79
N ILE A 93 -11.48 -5.90 4.26
CA ILE A 93 -10.25 -5.41 3.64
C ILE A 93 -9.07 -5.35 4.63
N ARG A 94 -9.33 -5.10 5.90
CA ARG A 94 -8.30 -5.05 6.94
C ARG A 94 -7.91 -6.42 7.49
N SER A 95 -8.57 -7.49 7.06
CA SER A 95 -8.25 -8.86 7.48
C SER A 95 -6.92 -9.38 6.94
N GLU A 96 -6.36 -10.42 7.57
CA GLU A 96 -5.18 -11.13 7.07
C GLU A 96 -5.49 -11.87 5.75
N LEU A 97 -6.69 -12.43 5.64
CA LEU A 97 -7.14 -13.10 4.43
C LEU A 97 -7.08 -12.15 3.22
N ALA A 98 -7.68 -10.96 3.32
CA ALA A 98 -7.59 -9.94 2.26
C ALA A 98 -6.13 -9.54 1.98
N GLY A 99 -5.27 -9.54 3.00
CA GLY A 99 -3.84 -9.30 2.83
C GLY A 99 -3.13 -10.37 2.01
N SER A 100 -3.46 -11.64 2.23
CA SER A 100 -2.92 -12.76 1.47
C SER A 100 -3.44 -12.76 0.02
N MET A 101 -4.74 -12.53 -0.17
CA MET A 101 -5.36 -12.39 -1.49
C MET A 101 -4.70 -11.25 -2.29
N ALA A 102 -4.51 -10.07 -1.69
CA ALA A 102 -3.84 -8.94 -2.33
C ALA A 102 -2.40 -9.27 -2.78
N SER A 103 -1.68 -10.08 -2.00
CA SER A 103 -0.34 -10.53 -2.38
C SER A 103 -0.37 -11.48 -3.58
N ALA A 104 -1.36 -12.38 -3.64
CA ALA A 104 -1.57 -13.29 -4.79
C ALA A 104 -1.99 -12.50 -6.05
N LEU A 105 -2.98 -11.61 -5.93
CA LEU A 105 -3.44 -10.75 -7.03
C LEU A 105 -2.33 -9.83 -7.55
N GLY A 106 -1.49 -9.31 -6.65
CA GLY A 106 -0.34 -8.48 -7.01
C GLY A 106 0.74 -9.20 -7.81
N ALA A 107 0.74 -10.54 -7.85
CA ALA A 107 1.61 -11.35 -8.70
C ALA A 107 1.02 -11.62 -10.10
N GLN A 108 -0.25 -11.31 -10.34
CA GLN A 108 -0.95 -11.60 -11.60
C GLN A 108 -0.86 -10.43 -12.58
N PRO A 109 -0.23 -10.60 -13.76
CA PRO A 109 -0.01 -9.51 -14.72
C PRO A 109 -1.30 -8.84 -15.20
N LEU A 110 -2.36 -9.61 -15.48
CA LEU A 110 -3.63 -9.09 -15.98
C LEU A 110 -4.35 -8.23 -14.93
N VAL A 111 -4.39 -8.66 -13.66
CA VAL A 111 -4.97 -7.87 -12.56
C VAL A 111 -4.18 -6.58 -12.35
N ARG A 112 -2.85 -6.66 -12.41
CA ARG A 112 -2.00 -5.47 -12.30
C ARG A 112 -2.29 -4.47 -13.42
N GLN A 113 -2.37 -4.94 -14.66
CA GLN A 113 -2.69 -4.09 -15.81
C GLN A 113 -4.03 -3.40 -15.64
N ALA A 114 -5.06 -4.11 -15.18
CA ALA A 114 -6.39 -3.54 -14.91
C ALA A 114 -6.36 -2.43 -13.85
N LEU A 115 -5.42 -2.43 -12.91
CA LEU A 115 -5.34 -1.45 -11.83
C LEU A 115 -4.33 -0.30 -12.08
N VAL A 116 -3.50 -0.34 -13.13
CA VAL A 116 -2.48 0.70 -13.38
C VAL A 116 -3.11 2.07 -13.57
N ASP A 117 -4.09 2.19 -14.47
CA ASP A 117 -4.72 3.46 -14.80
C ASP A 117 -5.51 4.02 -13.62
N LEU A 118 -6.19 3.16 -12.87
CA LEU A 118 -6.86 3.57 -11.63
C LEU A 118 -5.86 4.14 -10.62
N GLN A 119 -4.71 3.47 -10.40
CA GLN A 119 -3.69 3.98 -9.49
C GLN A 119 -3.12 5.33 -9.95
N ARG A 120 -2.84 5.47 -11.25
CA ARG A 120 -2.32 6.70 -11.83
C ARG A 120 -3.32 7.86 -11.77
N SER A 121 -4.60 7.59 -11.86
CA SER A 121 -5.66 8.62 -11.78
C SER A 121 -5.73 9.35 -10.43
N PHE A 122 -5.13 8.80 -9.37
CA PHE A 122 -5.00 9.49 -8.08
C PHE A 122 -4.00 10.65 -8.11
N SER A 123 -3.12 10.72 -9.12
CA SER A 123 -2.15 11.81 -9.25
C SER A 123 -2.85 13.06 -9.76
N ALA A 124 -3.24 13.93 -8.84
CA ALA A 124 -3.90 15.21 -9.11
C ALA A 124 -3.34 16.31 -8.18
N PRO A 125 -3.39 17.59 -8.60
CA PRO A 125 -3.01 18.71 -7.74
C PRO A 125 -3.74 18.69 -6.39
N PRO A 126 -3.09 19.09 -5.30
CA PRO A 126 -1.75 19.67 -5.20
C PRO A 126 -0.60 18.64 -5.23
N GLY A 127 -0.88 17.32 -5.12
CA GLY A 127 0.09 16.26 -5.14
C GLY A 127 -0.45 14.95 -4.60
N LEU A 128 0.36 13.88 -4.68
CA LEU A 128 0.00 12.53 -4.25
C LEU A 128 1.10 11.93 -3.37
N VAL A 129 0.72 11.29 -2.27
CA VAL A 129 1.57 10.34 -1.54
C VAL A 129 1.06 8.92 -1.80
N ALA A 130 1.83 8.12 -2.51
CA ALA A 130 1.48 6.75 -2.91
C ALA A 130 2.28 5.72 -2.11
N GLY A 131 1.59 4.88 -1.35
CA GLY A 131 2.20 3.78 -0.59
C GLY A 131 1.92 2.42 -1.20
N GLY A 132 2.98 1.62 -1.47
CA GLY A 132 2.82 0.33 -2.13
C GLY A 132 4.00 -0.62 -2.00
N ARG A 133 4.30 -1.29 -3.11
CA ARG A 133 5.43 -2.20 -3.30
C ARG A 133 6.32 -1.79 -4.47
N ASP A 134 5.72 -1.09 -5.42
CA ASP A 134 6.26 -0.81 -6.73
C ASP A 134 5.77 0.55 -7.28
N MET A 135 5.41 1.45 -6.36
CA MET A 135 4.96 2.80 -6.73
C MET A 135 6.06 3.55 -7.49
N GLY A 136 7.27 3.57 -6.93
CA GLY A 136 8.42 4.26 -7.52
C GLY A 136 9.15 3.49 -8.62
N THR A 137 8.86 2.18 -8.81
CA THR A 137 9.50 1.38 -9.85
C THR A 137 8.62 1.13 -11.08
N VAL A 138 7.27 1.09 -10.90
CA VAL A 138 6.34 0.70 -11.97
C VAL A 138 5.20 1.69 -12.18
N ILE A 139 4.51 2.09 -11.11
CA ILE A 139 3.29 2.92 -11.24
C ILE A 139 3.66 4.37 -11.56
N PHE A 140 4.61 4.94 -10.83
CA PHE A 140 5.11 6.31 -10.98
C PHE A 140 6.65 6.31 -11.10
N PRO A 141 7.21 5.70 -12.17
CA PRO A 141 8.67 5.57 -12.33
C PRO A 141 9.38 6.94 -12.42
N ASP A 142 8.68 7.96 -12.88
CA ASP A 142 9.19 9.32 -13.00
C ASP A 142 8.93 10.20 -11.76
N ALA A 143 8.40 9.62 -10.67
CA ALA A 143 8.16 10.34 -9.43
C ALA A 143 9.50 10.91 -8.89
N PRO A 144 9.55 12.20 -8.52
CA PRO A 144 10.79 12.83 -8.08
C PRO A 144 11.22 12.45 -6.66
N TYR A 145 10.30 11.90 -5.87
CA TYR A 145 10.56 11.56 -4.47
C TYR A 145 10.18 10.11 -4.19
N LYS A 146 11.19 9.24 -4.04
CA LYS A 146 11.01 7.82 -3.81
C LYS A 146 11.67 7.39 -2.52
N PHE A 147 10.91 6.67 -1.72
CA PHE A 147 11.37 6.12 -0.44
C PHE A 147 11.09 4.63 -0.40
N PHE A 148 12.03 3.88 0.18
CA PHE A 148 11.83 2.48 0.49
C PHE A 148 11.91 2.29 2.00
N LEU A 149 10.76 2.09 2.62
CA LEU A 149 10.63 1.89 4.06
C LEU A 149 10.74 0.42 4.41
N THR A 150 11.72 0.07 5.22
CA THR A 150 11.94 -1.30 5.69
C THR A 150 11.97 -1.39 7.20
N ALA A 151 11.87 -2.61 7.73
CA ALA A 151 12.14 -2.97 9.12
C ALA A 151 12.41 -4.48 9.17
N SER A 152 13.11 -4.96 10.20
CA SER A 152 13.37 -6.39 10.37
C SER A 152 12.07 -7.20 10.41
N PRO A 153 12.04 -8.45 9.91
CA PRO A 153 10.84 -9.30 9.96
C PRO A 153 10.31 -9.48 11.38
N MET A 154 11.19 -9.62 12.36
CA MET A 154 10.80 -9.75 13.77
C MET A 154 10.11 -8.51 14.30
N GLU A 155 10.66 -7.32 14.04
CA GLU A 155 10.03 -6.05 14.46
C GLU A 155 8.64 -5.88 13.83
N ARG A 156 8.49 -6.22 12.54
CA ARG A 156 7.20 -6.17 11.85
C ARG A 156 6.19 -7.15 12.41
N ALA A 157 6.64 -8.36 12.80
CA ALA A 157 5.82 -9.35 13.47
C ALA A 157 5.37 -8.86 14.86
N GLN A 158 6.25 -8.23 15.62
CA GLN A 158 5.94 -7.64 16.93
C GLN A 158 4.92 -6.50 16.82
N ARG A 159 5.10 -5.58 15.86
CA ARG A 159 4.13 -4.50 15.59
C ARG A 159 2.75 -5.08 15.26
N ARG A 160 2.71 -6.09 14.41
CA ARG A 160 1.47 -6.75 14.02
C ARG A 160 0.82 -7.51 15.17
N TYR A 161 1.61 -8.23 15.95
CA TYR A 161 1.16 -8.92 17.15
C TYR A 161 0.47 -7.96 18.12
N LYS A 162 1.12 -6.81 18.43
CA LYS A 162 0.56 -5.77 19.28
C LYS A 162 -0.78 -5.25 18.75
N GLN A 163 -0.87 -4.93 17.47
CA GLN A 163 -2.11 -4.46 16.84
C GLN A 163 -3.26 -5.47 16.92
N LEU A 164 -2.98 -6.77 16.77
CA LEU A 164 -3.99 -7.82 16.85
C LEU A 164 -4.45 -8.04 18.29
N MET A 165 -3.52 -8.03 19.24
CA MET A 165 -3.83 -8.13 20.66
C MET A 165 -4.69 -6.97 21.15
N GLU A 166 -4.41 -5.73 20.73
CA GLU A 166 -5.24 -4.55 21.02
C GLU A 166 -6.68 -4.68 20.48
N LYS A 167 -6.87 -5.45 19.40
CA LYS A 167 -8.18 -5.77 18.81
C LYS A 167 -8.84 -7.01 19.43
N GLY A 168 -8.22 -7.61 20.47
CA GLY A 168 -8.73 -8.81 21.12
C GLY A 168 -8.54 -10.11 20.31
N VAL A 169 -7.71 -10.09 19.26
CA VAL A 169 -7.44 -11.26 18.43
C VAL A 169 -6.23 -12.00 18.99
N SER A 170 -6.42 -13.24 19.42
CA SER A 170 -5.33 -14.10 19.92
C SER A 170 -4.56 -14.72 18.76
N VAL A 171 -3.26 -14.47 18.69
CA VAL A 171 -2.35 -14.99 17.68
C VAL A 171 -1.01 -15.37 18.30
N LYS A 172 -0.23 -16.21 17.60
CA LYS A 172 1.15 -16.55 18.01
C LYS A 172 2.14 -15.69 17.22
N LEU A 173 3.12 -15.12 17.91
CA LEU A 173 4.16 -14.28 17.28
C LEU A 173 4.95 -15.05 16.21
N ASP A 174 5.30 -16.31 16.48
CA ASP A 174 6.02 -17.15 15.53
C ASP A 174 5.23 -17.39 14.23
N SER A 175 3.92 -17.59 14.34
CA SER A 175 3.05 -17.73 13.16
C SER A 175 3.06 -16.46 12.31
N LEU A 176 2.93 -15.29 12.95
CA LEU A 176 3.01 -13.99 12.26
C LEU A 176 4.37 -13.76 11.60
N LEU A 177 5.45 -14.17 12.26
CA LEU A 177 6.80 -14.07 11.70
C LEU A 177 6.93 -14.91 10.42
N HIS A 178 6.48 -16.18 10.47
CA HIS A 178 6.49 -17.06 9.30
C HIS A 178 5.67 -16.50 8.14
N GLU A 179 4.46 -15.99 8.43
CA GLU A 179 3.59 -15.36 7.41
C GLU A 179 4.25 -14.14 6.77
N ILE A 180 4.91 -13.30 7.58
CA ILE A 180 5.62 -12.10 7.11
C ILE A 180 6.77 -12.49 6.20
N VAL A 181 7.61 -13.45 6.60
CA VAL A 181 8.75 -13.91 5.81
C VAL A 181 8.28 -14.52 4.49
N ALA A 182 7.31 -15.44 4.54
CA ALA A 182 6.75 -16.07 3.34
C ALA A 182 6.12 -15.06 2.39
N ARG A 183 5.51 -13.99 2.91
CA ARG A 183 4.96 -12.90 2.10
C ARG A 183 6.05 -12.05 1.46
N ASP A 184 7.11 -11.73 2.20
CA ASP A 184 8.25 -10.97 1.67
C ASP A 184 8.93 -11.73 0.54
N GLU A 185 9.12 -13.03 0.69
CA GLU A 185 9.67 -13.89 -0.36
C GLU A 185 8.79 -13.89 -1.61
N ARG A 186 7.47 -14.03 -1.46
CA ARG A 186 6.54 -13.92 -2.59
C ARG A 186 6.60 -12.56 -3.26
N ASP A 187 6.58 -11.47 -2.47
CA ASP A 187 6.60 -10.11 -3.00
C ASP A 187 7.94 -9.79 -3.69
N ALA A 188 9.08 -10.29 -3.18
CA ALA A 188 10.41 -10.10 -3.76
C ALA A 188 10.66 -10.93 -5.03
N ASN A 189 10.11 -12.15 -5.08
CA ASN A 189 10.35 -13.10 -6.18
C ASN A 189 9.28 -13.07 -7.27
N ARG A 190 8.35 -12.08 -7.26
CA ARG A 190 7.37 -11.93 -8.33
C ARG A 190 8.06 -11.72 -9.68
N ALA A 191 7.59 -12.43 -10.72
CA ALA A 191 8.08 -12.23 -12.08
C ALA A 191 7.77 -10.82 -12.62
N VAL A 192 6.67 -10.20 -12.14
CA VAL A 192 6.24 -8.86 -12.51
C VAL A 192 6.24 -7.96 -11.29
N ALA A 193 6.88 -6.80 -11.41
CA ALA A 193 6.97 -5.79 -10.35
C ALA A 193 7.43 -6.36 -8.99
N PRO A 194 8.62 -6.97 -8.92
CA PRO A 194 9.16 -7.48 -7.67
C PRO A 194 9.33 -6.36 -6.64
N LEU A 195 9.15 -6.70 -5.36
CA LEU A 195 9.40 -5.76 -4.27
C LEU A 195 10.91 -5.48 -4.18
N LYS A 196 11.31 -4.34 -4.68
CA LYS A 196 12.67 -3.82 -4.58
C LYS A 196 12.66 -2.29 -4.52
N PRO A 197 13.65 -1.66 -3.91
CA PRO A 197 13.79 -0.21 -4.00
C PRO A 197 14.01 0.23 -5.46
N ALA A 198 13.51 1.40 -5.82
CA ALA A 198 13.95 2.07 -7.04
C ALA A 198 15.41 2.51 -6.87
N ASP A 199 16.16 2.62 -7.97
CA ASP A 199 17.60 2.92 -7.93
C ASP A 199 17.90 4.29 -7.29
N ASP A 200 16.95 5.22 -7.41
CA ASP A 200 16.97 6.57 -6.83
C ASP A 200 16.21 6.70 -5.50
N ALA A 201 15.76 5.59 -4.92
CA ALA A 201 14.99 5.64 -3.67
C ALA A 201 15.87 5.85 -2.44
N VAL A 202 15.40 6.71 -1.54
CA VAL A 202 15.97 6.84 -0.19
C VAL A 202 15.50 5.66 0.67
N ILE A 203 16.43 4.83 1.12
CA ILE A 203 16.14 3.69 2.00
C ILE A 203 16.06 4.18 3.45
N ILE A 204 14.95 3.84 4.13
CA ILE A 204 14.72 4.15 5.54
C ILE A 204 14.47 2.86 6.31
N ASP A 205 15.41 2.46 7.15
CA ASP A 205 15.20 1.35 8.10
C ASP A 205 14.52 1.89 9.37
N SER A 206 13.29 1.46 9.58
CA SER A 206 12.48 1.85 10.73
C SER A 206 12.50 0.82 11.87
N THR A 207 13.42 -0.16 11.87
CA THR A 207 13.47 -1.23 12.89
C THR A 207 13.50 -0.67 14.31
N SER A 208 14.34 0.34 14.56
CA SER A 208 14.46 1.00 15.85
C SER A 208 14.01 2.48 15.83
N MET A 209 13.32 2.90 14.74
CA MET A 209 12.97 4.30 14.53
C MET A 209 11.49 4.55 14.84
N PRO A 210 11.14 5.49 15.73
CA PRO A 210 9.77 5.87 15.96
C PRO A 210 9.16 6.55 14.72
N ILE A 211 7.84 6.40 14.53
CA ILE A 211 7.11 6.90 13.35
C ILE A 211 7.37 8.39 13.10
N ALA A 212 7.40 9.22 14.13
CA ALA A 212 7.64 10.66 14.00
C ALA A 212 8.98 10.95 13.29
N ARG A 213 10.04 10.20 13.63
CA ARG A 213 11.36 10.36 13.01
C ARG A 213 11.37 9.88 11.56
N VAL A 214 10.59 8.86 11.23
CA VAL A 214 10.43 8.41 9.83
C VAL A 214 9.77 9.51 9.00
N ILE A 215 8.70 10.12 9.52
CA ILE A 215 7.98 11.22 8.87
C ILE A 215 8.92 12.42 8.67
N GLU A 216 9.63 12.86 9.71
CA GLU A 216 10.62 13.93 9.63
C GLU A 216 11.66 13.64 8.54
N ARG A 217 12.15 12.38 8.46
CA ARG A 217 13.12 11.97 7.45
C ARG A 217 12.55 12.07 6.04
N VAL A 218 11.30 11.64 5.82
CA VAL A 218 10.62 11.79 4.52
C VAL A 218 10.47 13.27 4.18
N LEU A 219 9.90 14.07 5.08
CA LEU A 219 9.68 15.50 4.85
C LEU A 219 11.00 16.29 4.63
N SER A 220 12.09 15.88 5.29
CA SER A 220 13.39 16.56 5.15
C SER A 220 14.01 16.45 3.75
N VAL A 221 13.62 15.46 2.95
CA VAL A 221 14.09 15.27 1.56
C VAL A 221 13.28 16.11 0.58
N LEU A 222 12.04 16.47 0.93
CA LEU A 222 11.19 17.27 0.05
C LEU A 222 11.65 18.72 0.03
N PRO A 223 11.43 19.46 -1.08
CA PRO A 223 11.71 20.88 -1.16
C PRO A 223 11.01 21.69 -0.07
N PRO A 224 11.61 22.81 0.38
CA PRO A 224 11.03 23.62 1.46
C PRO A 224 9.61 24.12 1.19
N HIS A 225 9.27 24.40 -0.07
CA HIS A 225 7.94 24.89 -0.44
C HIS A 225 6.82 23.84 -0.37
N TYR A 226 7.13 22.57 -0.19
CA TYR A 226 6.16 21.52 0.09
C TYR A 226 6.02 21.22 1.60
N ARG A 227 6.98 21.66 2.41
CA ARG A 227 6.96 21.39 3.85
C ARG A 227 5.96 22.28 4.56
N PRO A 228 5.23 21.75 5.59
CA PRO A 228 4.34 22.57 6.40
C PRO A 228 5.08 23.64 7.20
#